data_6e8bbef02972452f7893a1f7ce1efb84
#
_entry.id   6e8bbef02972452f7893a1f7ce1efb84
#
_cell.length_a   1.000
_cell.length_b   1.000
_cell.length_c   1.000
_cell.angle_alpha   90.00
_cell.angle_beta   90.00
_cell.angle_gamma   90.00
#
_symmetry.space_group_name_H-M   'P 1'
#
loop_
_entity.id
_entity.type
_entity.pdbx_description
1 polymer ?
#
loop_
_entity_poly.entity_id
_entity_poly.type
_entity_poly.pdbx_seq_one_letter_code
_entity_poly.pdbx_strand_id
1 'polypeptide(L)'
;MSEIPLFKNVENDGLDCRLFGYICDLEERGGFYDASEVYLAKLAQGFAQVELPVTKMHLNWQGKVQDGVYATEAAAAANFAFHTLDKIGVISSLSLHIKGQAGNGTVLLCEARALGISQSRIAPGVYEETYVIEIKIT
;
A
#
# COMPACT_ATOMS: atom_id res chain seq x y z
N MET A 1 -12.68 -2.66 -26.31
CA MET A 1 -12.82 -3.69 -25.26
C MET A 1 -13.05 -2.98 -23.93
N SER A 2 -14.07 -3.36 -23.25
CA SER A 2 -14.25 -2.79 -21.90
C SER A 2 -13.36 -3.55 -20.94
N GLU A 3 -12.48 -2.83 -20.29
CA GLU A 3 -11.70 -3.40 -19.23
C GLU A 3 -12.52 -3.41 -17.95
N ILE A 4 -12.36 -4.46 -17.16
CA ILE A 4 -12.97 -4.50 -15.84
C ILE A 4 -12.15 -3.57 -14.94
N PRO A 5 -12.78 -2.55 -14.37
CA PRO A 5 -12.04 -1.65 -13.46
C PRO A 5 -11.40 -2.45 -12.33
N LEU A 6 -10.17 -2.11 -11.98
CA LEU A 6 -9.41 -2.81 -10.94
C LEU A 6 -10.17 -2.88 -9.62
N PHE A 7 -10.88 -1.82 -9.25
CA PHE A 7 -11.62 -1.79 -7.99
C PHE A 7 -12.72 -2.84 -7.89
N LYS A 8 -13.19 -3.42 -9.00
CA LYS A 8 -14.16 -4.51 -8.98
C LYS A 8 -13.58 -5.79 -8.39
N ASN A 9 -12.25 -5.89 -8.39
CA ASN A 9 -11.55 -7.03 -7.83
C ASN A 9 -11.06 -6.77 -6.40
N VAL A 10 -11.35 -5.60 -5.86
CA VAL A 10 -10.93 -5.22 -4.51
C VAL A 10 -12.02 -5.60 -3.53
N GLU A 11 -11.65 -6.32 -2.50
CA GLU A 11 -12.58 -6.70 -1.43
C GLU A 11 -12.77 -5.52 -0.48
N ASN A 12 -14.03 -5.18 -0.18
CA ASN A 12 -14.38 -4.20 0.84
C ASN A 12 -14.79 -4.92 2.11
N ASP A 13 -13.97 -4.84 3.14
CA ASP A 13 -14.26 -5.45 4.43
C ASP A 13 -14.71 -4.38 5.44
N GLY A 14 -15.89 -3.84 5.19
CA GLY A 14 -16.58 -2.98 6.15
C GLY A 14 -16.35 -1.47 6.02
N LEU A 15 -15.69 -1.01 4.96
CA LEU A 15 -15.55 0.44 4.73
C LEU A 15 -16.85 1.02 4.19
N ASP A 16 -17.10 2.28 4.53
CA ASP A 16 -18.14 3.08 3.88
C ASP A 16 -17.98 3.02 2.36
N CYS A 17 -19.08 2.81 1.65
CA CYS A 17 -19.04 2.63 0.20
C CYS A 17 -18.47 3.83 -0.56
N ARG A 18 -18.68 5.04 -0.07
CA ARG A 18 -18.16 6.26 -0.71
C ARG A 18 -16.65 6.32 -0.55
N LEU A 19 -16.15 6.05 0.64
CA LEU A 19 -14.71 6.05 0.91
C LEU A 19 -14.02 4.93 0.12
N PHE A 20 -14.60 3.73 0.14
CA PHE A 20 -14.08 2.61 -0.64
C PHE A 20 -13.98 2.97 -2.13
N GLY A 21 -15.05 3.50 -2.70
CA GLY A 21 -15.07 3.89 -4.11
C GLY A 21 -14.05 4.98 -4.43
N TYR A 22 -13.88 5.95 -3.53
CA TYR A 22 -12.90 7.02 -3.70
C TYR A 22 -11.47 6.47 -3.73
N ILE A 23 -11.14 5.57 -2.82
CA ILE A 23 -9.79 4.97 -2.76
C ILE A 23 -9.52 4.14 -4.03
N CYS A 24 -10.49 3.34 -4.45
CA CYS A 24 -10.35 2.56 -5.67
C CYS A 24 -10.20 3.44 -6.91
N ASP A 25 -10.89 4.57 -6.95
CA ASP A 25 -10.76 5.55 -8.02
C ASP A 25 -9.36 6.17 -8.06
N LEU A 26 -8.78 6.45 -6.89
CA LEU A 26 -7.41 6.93 -6.81
C LEU A 26 -6.42 5.92 -7.40
N GLU A 27 -6.61 4.65 -7.09
CA GLU A 27 -5.76 3.59 -7.65
C GLU A 27 -5.86 3.53 -9.17
N GLU A 28 -7.07 3.66 -9.73
CA GLU A 28 -7.29 3.60 -11.16
C GLU A 28 -6.66 4.75 -11.93
N ARG A 29 -6.36 5.86 -11.27
CA ARG A 29 -5.72 6.99 -11.93
C ARG A 29 -4.30 6.69 -12.37
N GLY A 30 -3.76 5.55 -11.98
CA GLY A 30 -2.45 5.11 -12.40
C GLY A 30 -1.34 5.75 -11.59
N GLY A 31 -0.20 5.99 -12.26
CA GLY A 31 0.97 6.54 -11.63
C GLY A 31 2.00 5.48 -11.31
N PHE A 32 2.83 5.75 -10.30
CA PHE A 32 3.99 4.89 -10.00
C PHE A 32 3.60 3.47 -9.60
N TYR A 33 2.55 3.32 -8.80
CA TYR A 33 2.12 1.99 -8.36
C TYR A 33 1.56 1.16 -9.50
N ASP A 34 0.82 1.80 -10.40
CA ASP A 34 0.32 1.14 -11.60
C ASP A 34 1.47 0.69 -12.51
N ALA A 35 2.44 1.57 -12.74
CA ALA A 35 3.62 1.26 -13.55
C ALA A 35 4.46 0.15 -12.92
N SER A 36 4.48 0.03 -11.60
CA SER A 36 5.20 -1.00 -10.86
C SER A 36 4.42 -2.30 -10.72
N GLU A 37 3.19 -2.32 -11.21
CA GLU A 37 2.28 -3.48 -11.13
C GLU A 37 1.92 -3.86 -9.70
N VAL A 38 1.73 -2.87 -8.84
CA VAL A 38 1.19 -3.08 -7.49
C VAL A 38 -0.32 -2.86 -7.55
N TYR A 39 -1.07 -3.88 -7.16
CA TYR A 39 -2.54 -3.87 -7.26
C TYR A 39 -3.18 -3.93 -5.89
N LEU A 40 -4.18 -3.09 -5.69
CA LEU A 40 -4.99 -3.10 -4.48
C LEU A 40 -5.86 -4.36 -4.46
N ALA A 41 -5.87 -5.09 -3.35
CA ALA A 41 -6.61 -6.34 -3.21
C ALA A 41 -7.73 -6.28 -2.17
N LYS A 42 -7.51 -5.59 -1.05
CA LYS A 42 -8.49 -5.55 0.05
C LYS A 42 -8.34 -4.29 0.85
N LEU A 43 -9.47 -3.74 1.29
CA LEU A 43 -9.52 -2.60 2.19
C LEU A 43 -10.43 -2.90 3.38
N ALA A 44 -10.00 -2.47 4.56
CA ALA A 44 -10.80 -2.41 5.78
C ALA A 44 -10.38 -1.18 6.55
N GLN A 45 -11.05 -0.84 7.61
CA GLN A 45 -10.68 0.33 8.38
C GLN A 45 -9.30 0.16 9.00
N GLY A 46 -8.38 1.07 8.66
CA GLY A 46 -7.00 1.02 9.12
C GLY A 46 -6.19 -0.13 8.50
N PHE A 47 -6.65 -0.71 7.41
CA PHE A 47 -6.02 -1.90 6.81
C PHE A 47 -6.09 -1.83 5.30
N ALA A 48 -5.01 -2.25 4.65
CA ALA A 48 -5.00 -2.47 3.20
C ALA A 48 -4.13 -3.66 2.85
N GLN A 49 -4.53 -4.37 1.82
CA GLN A 49 -3.74 -5.45 1.25
C GLN A 49 -3.51 -5.15 -0.22
N VAL A 50 -2.26 -5.24 -0.64
CA VAL A 50 -1.87 -5.10 -2.04
C VAL A 50 -1.16 -6.35 -2.51
N GLU A 51 -1.18 -6.57 -3.80
CA GLU A 51 -0.54 -7.70 -4.45
C GLU A 51 0.45 -7.19 -5.50
N LEU A 52 1.55 -7.90 -5.64
CA LEU A 52 2.54 -7.62 -6.68
C LEU A 52 2.95 -8.95 -7.32
N PRO A 53 2.44 -9.24 -8.52
CA PRO A 53 2.93 -10.39 -9.28
C PRO A 53 4.34 -10.11 -9.77
N VAL A 54 5.31 -10.93 -9.36
CA VAL A 54 6.71 -10.70 -9.70
C VAL A 54 6.96 -11.10 -11.15
N THR A 55 7.46 -10.16 -11.93
CA THR A 55 7.89 -10.38 -13.32
C THR A 55 9.35 -9.97 -13.47
N LYS A 56 9.89 -10.13 -14.67
CA LYS A 56 11.30 -9.80 -14.93
C LYS A 56 11.64 -8.35 -14.59
N MET A 57 10.70 -7.42 -14.74
CA MET A 57 10.96 -6.01 -14.45
C MET A 57 11.23 -5.75 -12.97
N HIS A 58 10.82 -6.65 -12.09
CA HIS A 58 11.01 -6.50 -10.66
C HIS A 58 12.31 -7.10 -10.15
N LEU A 59 13.06 -7.77 -11.02
CA LEU A 59 14.24 -8.52 -10.61
C LEU A 59 15.50 -7.69 -10.72
N ASN A 60 16.46 -7.97 -9.84
CA ASN A 60 17.80 -7.44 -9.94
C ASN A 60 18.66 -8.34 -10.85
N TRP A 61 19.92 -7.99 -10.99
CA TRP A 61 20.87 -8.72 -11.86
C TRP A 61 21.15 -10.16 -11.37
N GLN A 62 20.77 -10.48 -10.12
CA GLN A 62 20.92 -11.83 -9.56
C GLN A 62 19.65 -12.68 -9.74
N GLY A 63 18.62 -12.16 -10.40
CA GLY A 63 17.37 -12.87 -10.61
C GLY A 63 16.46 -12.89 -9.39
N LYS A 64 16.70 -12.00 -8.42
CA LYS A 64 15.89 -11.85 -7.21
C LYS A 64 15.17 -10.53 -7.23
N VAL A 65 14.06 -10.44 -6.49
CA VAL A 65 13.30 -9.19 -6.38
C VAL A 65 14.22 -8.10 -5.85
N GLN A 66 14.25 -6.98 -6.55
CA GLN A 66 15.04 -5.82 -6.18
C GLN A 66 14.49 -5.22 -4.88
N ASP A 67 15.38 -4.79 -3.97
CA ASP A 67 14.99 -4.28 -2.66
C ASP A 67 13.96 -3.16 -2.72
N GLY A 68 14.08 -2.27 -3.70
CA GLY A 68 13.16 -1.17 -3.89
C GLY A 68 11.73 -1.59 -4.22
N VAL A 69 11.54 -2.81 -4.75
CA VAL A 69 10.22 -3.35 -5.03
C VAL A 69 9.46 -3.60 -3.73
N TYR A 70 10.13 -4.16 -2.73
CA TYR A 70 9.52 -4.35 -1.41
C TYR A 70 9.14 -3.02 -0.79
N ALA A 71 10.00 -2.02 -0.89
CA ALA A 71 9.71 -0.68 -0.38
C ALA A 71 8.51 -0.05 -1.09
N THR A 72 8.42 -0.22 -2.41
CA THR A 72 7.29 0.30 -3.19
C THR A 72 5.98 -0.34 -2.78
N GLU A 73 5.97 -1.66 -2.64
CA GLU A 73 4.76 -2.38 -2.22
C GLU A 73 4.35 -1.99 -0.81
N ALA A 74 5.32 -1.88 0.09
CA ALA A 74 5.07 -1.45 1.47
C ALA A 74 4.49 -0.03 1.51
N ALA A 75 5.05 0.89 0.73
CA ALA A 75 4.57 2.27 0.66
C ALA A 75 3.14 2.34 0.12
N ALA A 76 2.83 1.54 -0.91
CA ALA A 76 1.49 1.49 -1.47
C ALA A 76 0.48 1.01 -0.44
N ALA A 77 0.77 -0.11 0.22
CA ALA A 77 -0.12 -0.67 1.24
C ALA A 77 -0.33 0.31 2.40
N ALA A 78 0.74 0.96 2.86
CA ALA A 78 0.66 1.94 3.94
C ALA A 78 -0.20 3.13 3.55
N ASN A 79 -0.03 3.66 2.34
CA ASN A 79 -0.82 4.79 1.87
C ASN A 79 -2.30 4.44 1.76
N PHE A 80 -2.63 3.26 1.22
CA PHE A 80 -4.02 2.84 1.15
C PHE A 80 -4.63 2.60 2.53
N ALA A 81 -3.88 1.99 3.45
CA ALA A 81 -4.35 1.82 4.83
C ALA A 81 -4.65 3.17 5.49
N PHE A 82 -3.79 4.16 5.25
CA PHE A 82 -3.99 5.51 5.77
C PHE A 82 -5.23 6.18 5.15
N HIS A 83 -5.44 6.01 3.86
CA HIS A 83 -6.63 6.54 3.18
C HIS A 83 -7.93 5.96 3.75
N THR A 84 -7.90 4.72 4.25
CA THR A 84 -9.09 4.12 4.88
C THR A 84 -9.53 4.85 6.15
N LEU A 85 -8.65 5.66 6.73
CA LEU A 85 -8.96 6.51 7.88
C LEU A 85 -9.48 7.89 7.45
N ASP A 86 -9.78 8.04 6.16
CA ASP A 86 -10.24 9.28 5.53
C ASP A 86 -9.21 10.41 5.70
N LYS A 87 -7.94 10.08 5.50
CA LYS A 87 -6.82 11.01 5.64
C LYS A 87 -5.85 10.85 4.49
N ILE A 88 -5.16 11.93 4.19
CA ILE A 88 -4.07 11.95 3.21
C ILE A 88 -2.82 12.39 3.92
N GLY A 89 -1.73 11.70 3.67
CA GLY A 89 -0.46 12.02 4.30
C GLY A 89 0.72 11.55 3.48
N VAL A 90 1.90 11.76 4.00
CA VAL A 90 3.15 11.31 3.39
C VAL A 90 3.90 10.42 4.38
N ILE A 91 4.65 9.47 3.83
CA ILE A 91 5.52 8.62 4.63
C ILE A 91 6.77 9.43 4.97
N SER A 92 6.99 9.67 6.25
CA SER A 92 8.18 10.39 6.71
C SER A 92 9.34 9.43 7.02
N SER A 93 9.04 8.17 7.32
CA SER A 93 10.05 7.18 7.62
C SER A 93 9.52 5.79 7.27
N LEU A 94 10.32 4.99 6.61
CA LEU A 94 10.02 3.61 6.28
C LEU A 94 11.22 2.75 6.62
N SER A 95 11.00 1.71 7.43
CA SER A 95 12.05 0.76 7.78
C SER A 95 11.58 -0.64 7.40
N LEU A 96 12.39 -1.35 6.64
CA LEU A 96 12.10 -2.71 6.20
C LEU A 96 13.20 -3.66 6.64
N HIS A 97 12.79 -4.83 7.10
CA HIS A 97 13.70 -5.93 7.40
C HIS A 97 13.33 -7.11 6.49
N ILE A 98 14.17 -7.35 5.49
CA ILE A 98 13.90 -8.38 4.48
C ILE A 98 14.59 -9.66 4.91
N LYS A 99 13.80 -10.70 5.19
CA LYS A 99 14.34 -11.97 5.68
C LYS A 99 14.44 -13.04 4.61
N GLY A 100 13.70 -12.89 3.53
CA GLY A 100 13.70 -13.86 2.44
C GLY A 100 13.83 -13.16 1.10
N GLN A 101 13.89 -13.94 0.05
CA GLN A 101 13.95 -13.41 -1.30
C GLN A 101 12.93 -14.15 -2.18
N ALA A 102 12.25 -13.39 -3.02
CA ALA A 102 11.33 -13.93 -3.98
C ALA A 102 11.94 -13.90 -5.39
N GLY A 103 11.44 -14.76 -6.24
CA GLY A 103 11.88 -14.80 -7.63
C GLY A 103 10.72 -14.63 -8.59
N ASN A 104 11.01 -14.74 -9.86
CA ASN A 104 10.02 -14.61 -10.92
C ASN A 104 8.90 -15.62 -10.75
N GLY A 105 7.67 -15.20 -11.00
CA GLY A 105 6.50 -16.06 -10.95
C GLY A 105 5.80 -16.15 -9.60
N THR A 106 6.36 -15.54 -8.55
CA THR A 106 5.69 -15.45 -7.25
C THR A 106 4.74 -14.25 -7.22
N VAL A 107 3.77 -14.29 -6.30
CA VAL A 107 2.92 -13.13 -6.00
C VAL A 107 3.24 -12.69 -4.57
N LEU A 108 3.70 -11.47 -4.43
CA LEU A 108 3.96 -10.89 -3.11
C LEU A 108 2.68 -10.25 -2.57
N LEU A 109 2.26 -10.68 -1.40
CA LEU A 109 1.13 -10.09 -0.70
C LEU A 109 1.67 -9.17 0.39
N CYS A 110 1.20 -7.94 0.41
CA CYS A 110 1.59 -6.98 1.42
C CYS A 110 0.38 -6.48 2.16
N GLU A 111 0.40 -6.61 3.47
CA GLU A 111 -0.65 -6.12 4.35
C GLU A 111 -0.11 -4.97 5.18
N ALA A 112 -0.87 -3.89 5.27
CA ALA A 112 -0.57 -2.75 6.11
C ALA A 112 -1.70 -2.54 7.10
N ARG A 113 -1.34 -2.32 8.36
CA ARG A 113 -2.31 -2.13 9.45
C ARG A 113 -1.90 -0.95 10.29
N ALA A 114 -2.82 0.00 10.48
CA ALA A 114 -2.59 1.13 11.37
C ALA A 114 -2.62 0.66 12.82
N LEU A 115 -1.55 0.91 13.58
CA LEU A 115 -1.43 0.49 14.96
C LEU A 115 -1.80 1.59 15.95
N GLY A 116 -1.55 2.85 15.59
CA GLY A 116 -1.83 3.94 16.50
C GLY A 116 -1.44 5.29 15.95
N ILE A 117 -1.76 6.30 16.73
CA ILE A 117 -1.55 7.70 16.37
C ILE A 117 -0.84 8.37 17.55
N SER A 118 0.06 9.28 17.23
CA SER A 118 0.63 10.20 18.21
C SER A 118 0.51 11.63 17.70
N GLN A 119 0.41 12.57 18.64
CA GLN A 119 0.36 13.99 18.30
C GLN A 119 1.53 14.71 18.93
N SER A 120 2.17 15.58 18.17
CA SER A 120 3.23 16.43 18.64
C SER A 120 2.84 17.89 18.43
N ARG A 121 3.06 18.72 19.46
CA ARG A 121 2.81 20.15 19.32
C ARG A 121 3.96 20.80 18.58
N ILE A 122 3.67 21.47 17.47
CA ILE A 122 4.66 22.16 16.66
C ILE A 122 4.72 23.64 17.06
N ALA A 123 3.55 24.22 17.34
CA ALA A 123 3.40 25.62 17.72
C ALA A 123 2.10 25.77 18.53
N PRO A 124 1.87 26.90 19.23
CA PRO A 124 0.62 27.09 19.94
C PRO A 124 -0.59 26.87 19.04
N GLY A 125 -1.44 25.88 19.40
CA GLY A 125 -2.62 25.52 18.62
C GLY A 125 -2.36 24.72 17.36
N VAL A 126 -1.09 24.38 17.07
CA VAL A 126 -0.73 23.61 15.88
C VAL A 126 -0.13 22.28 16.31
N TYR A 127 -0.72 21.18 15.83
CA TYR A 127 -0.30 19.83 16.16
C TYR A 127 0.00 19.04 14.89
N GLU A 128 0.97 18.13 14.98
CA GLU A 128 1.28 17.16 13.95
C GLU A 128 0.81 15.80 14.42
N GLU A 129 0.06 15.11 13.57
CA GLU A 129 -0.36 13.75 13.82
C GLU A 129 0.57 12.78 13.09
N THR A 130 1.08 11.80 13.81
CA THR A 130 1.91 10.75 13.22
C THR A 130 1.26 9.40 13.47
N TYR A 131 1.08 8.64 12.41
CA TYR A 131 0.51 7.30 12.47
C TYR A 131 1.62 6.26 12.33
N VAL A 132 1.53 5.22 13.14
CA VAL A 132 2.40 4.04 13.00
C VAL A 132 1.62 2.98 12.25
N ILE A 133 2.19 2.51 11.15
CA ILE A 133 1.58 1.48 10.31
C ILE A 133 2.55 0.31 10.23
N GLU A 134 2.07 -0.85 10.62
CA GLU A 134 2.82 -2.10 10.52
C GLU A 134 2.60 -2.71 9.15
N ILE A 135 3.68 -3.22 8.56
CA ILE A 135 3.65 -3.81 7.23
C ILE A 135 4.19 -5.22 7.28
N LYS A 136 3.50 -6.13 6.60
CA LYS A 136 3.92 -7.52 6.46
C LYS A 136 3.83 -7.93 5.01
N ILE A 137 4.92 -8.44 4.46
CA ILE A 137 4.98 -8.96 3.10
C ILE A 137 5.21 -10.46 3.15
N THR A 138 4.37 -11.19 2.44
CA THR A 138 4.48 -12.66 2.35
C THR A 138 4.44 -13.18 0.93
#